data_3c671f3df5973436cb8dfad53c29aba7
#
_entry.id   3c671f3df5973436cb8dfad53c29aba7
#
_cell.length_a   1.000
_cell.length_b   1.000
_cell.length_c   1.000
_cell.angle_alpha   90.00
_cell.angle_beta   90.00
_cell.angle_gamma   90.00
#
_symmetry.space_group_name_H-M   'P 1'
#
loop_
_entity.id
_entity.type
_entity.pdbx_description
1 polymer ?
#
loop_
_entity_poly.entity_id
_entity_poly.type
_entity_poly.pdbx_seq_one_letter_code
_entity_poly.pdbx_strand_id
1 'polypeptide(L)'
;MEEIIRINNLSFSYPDGQQALTGVNLTIHQGETVAFIGPNGAGKSTLLLHLNGILRSNGVVSILGKPIDDKNLRWVRSKVGLVFQNPDDQLFSPTVFDDVAFGPINKGYSEAEVRASVAKALDWVEMTGYEKRSPHHLSVGEKKRIAIATVLSMSPEILVSDEPASNLDPKSKWSLIGLLKTLPMTKLIASHDLELVQALCQRTVILDGGRVVADGATESILADVPLLVAYGMAPTESDLE
;
A
#
# COMPACT_ATOMS: atom_id res chain seq x y z
N MET A 1 -7.64 18.72 9.44
CA MET A 1 -7.60 17.24 9.29
C MET A 1 -6.57 16.70 10.25
N GLU A 2 -6.81 15.57 10.89
CA GLU A 2 -5.88 14.97 11.86
C GLU A 2 -4.68 14.35 11.11
N GLU A 3 -3.47 14.62 11.60
CA GLU A 3 -2.25 14.01 11.08
C GLU A 3 -2.13 12.58 11.60
N ILE A 4 -1.96 11.62 10.69
CA ILE A 4 -1.85 10.20 11.07
C ILE A 4 -0.52 9.58 10.70
N ILE A 5 0.22 10.15 9.75
CA ILE A 5 1.59 9.76 9.41
C ILE A 5 2.43 11.02 9.33
N ARG A 6 3.58 11.01 10.01
CA ARG A 6 4.63 12.02 9.85
C ARG A 6 5.96 11.35 9.56
N ILE A 7 6.63 11.83 8.55
CA ILE A 7 7.98 11.43 8.14
C ILE A 7 8.85 12.68 8.21
N ASN A 8 9.93 12.61 9.00
CA ASN A 8 10.84 13.74 9.19
C ASN A 8 12.26 13.34 8.76
N ASN A 9 12.73 13.91 7.64
CA ASN A 9 14.10 13.74 7.14
C ASN A 9 14.53 12.26 7.01
N LEU A 10 13.65 11.41 6.48
CA LEU A 10 13.91 9.98 6.32
C LEU A 10 14.96 9.75 5.23
N SER A 11 16.09 9.18 5.65
CA SER A 11 17.13 8.68 4.74
C SER A 11 17.40 7.21 5.06
N PHE A 12 17.60 6.40 4.02
CA PHE A 12 17.83 4.97 4.16
C PHE A 12 18.72 4.44 3.04
N SER A 13 19.71 3.61 3.41
CA SER A 13 20.51 2.82 2.49
C SER A 13 20.39 1.35 2.84
N TYR A 14 20.34 0.50 1.83
CA TYR A 14 20.41 -0.95 2.00
C TYR A 14 21.81 -1.39 2.44
N PRO A 15 21.98 -2.62 2.97
CA PRO A 15 23.29 -3.12 3.44
C PRO A 15 24.37 -3.19 2.35
N ASP A 16 24.00 -3.26 1.09
CA ASP A 16 24.91 -3.20 -0.07
C ASP A 16 25.41 -1.78 -0.42
N GLY A 17 24.98 -0.78 0.37
CA GLY A 17 25.33 0.64 0.18
C GLY A 17 24.41 1.41 -0.77
N GLN A 18 23.44 0.76 -1.42
CA GLN A 18 22.48 1.46 -2.29
C GLN A 18 21.60 2.40 -1.48
N GLN A 19 21.71 3.70 -1.73
CA GLN A 19 20.84 4.71 -1.11
C GLN A 19 19.47 4.68 -1.77
N ALA A 20 18.43 4.41 -0.99
CA ALA A 20 17.07 4.25 -1.47
C ALA A 20 16.17 5.43 -1.11
N LEU A 21 16.45 6.13 0.00
CA LEU A 21 15.71 7.33 0.41
C LEU A 21 16.67 8.40 0.91
N THR A 22 16.39 9.67 0.63
CA THR A 22 17.25 10.80 0.97
C THR A 22 16.42 11.98 1.42
N GLY A 23 16.39 12.23 2.76
CA GLY A 23 15.78 13.43 3.34
C GLY A 23 14.29 13.57 3.07
N VAL A 24 13.54 12.45 2.99
CA VAL A 24 12.09 12.47 2.74
C VAL A 24 11.37 13.11 3.92
N ASN A 25 10.57 14.14 3.64
CA ASN A 25 9.66 14.77 4.57
C ASN A 25 8.24 14.65 4.02
N LEU A 26 7.30 14.16 4.82
CA LEU A 26 5.92 13.96 4.37
C LEU A 26 4.97 13.91 5.57
N THR A 27 3.78 14.50 5.40
CA THR A 27 2.67 14.40 6.35
C THR A 27 1.44 13.90 5.64
N ILE A 28 0.77 12.88 6.21
CA ILE A 28 -0.49 12.33 5.69
C ILE A 28 -1.58 12.54 6.73
N HIS A 29 -2.75 12.93 6.27
CA HIS A 29 -3.91 13.17 7.12
C HIS A 29 -4.94 12.05 7.01
N GLN A 30 -5.76 11.94 8.04
CA GLN A 30 -6.82 10.93 8.11
C GLN A 30 -7.79 11.07 6.93
N GLY A 31 -8.10 9.94 6.29
CA GLY A 31 -9.03 9.86 5.17
C GLY A 31 -8.42 10.17 3.80
N GLU A 32 -7.16 10.63 3.72
CA GLU A 32 -6.49 10.84 2.44
C GLU A 32 -6.29 9.51 1.68
N THR A 33 -6.42 9.56 0.36
CA THR A 33 -5.90 8.53 -0.54
C THR A 33 -4.77 9.15 -1.34
N VAL A 34 -3.53 8.75 -1.05
CA VAL A 34 -2.30 9.34 -1.60
C VAL A 34 -1.61 8.33 -2.50
N ALA A 35 -1.28 8.77 -3.71
CA ALA A 35 -0.43 8.01 -4.63
C ALA A 35 1.04 8.38 -4.44
N PHE A 36 1.90 7.38 -4.49
CA PHE A 36 3.34 7.51 -4.70
C PHE A 36 3.67 7.04 -6.11
N ILE A 37 4.08 7.95 -6.97
CA ILE A 37 4.45 7.65 -8.36
C ILE A 37 5.94 7.99 -8.60
N GLY A 38 6.48 7.55 -9.72
CA GLY A 38 7.89 7.77 -10.08
C GLY A 38 8.50 6.53 -10.74
N PRO A 39 9.70 6.63 -11.30
CA PRO A 39 10.35 5.55 -12.01
C PRO A 39 10.66 4.34 -11.12
N ASN A 40 11.03 3.22 -11.75
CA ASN A 40 11.51 2.05 -11.02
C ASN A 40 12.80 2.43 -10.27
N GLY A 41 12.91 1.97 -9.02
CA GLY A 41 14.03 2.33 -8.15
C GLY A 41 13.93 3.71 -7.47
N ALA A 42 12.86 4.49 -7.69
CA ALA A 42 12.67 5.80 -7.08
C ALA A 42 12.53 5.78 -5.54
N GLY A 43 12.39 4.60 -4.93
CA GLY A 43 12.26 4.46 -3.47
C GLY A 43 10.83 4.24 -2.96
N LYS A 44 9.84 4.10 -3.86
CA LYS A 44 8.41 3.94 -3.49
C LYS A 44 8.18 2.77 -2.51
N SER A 45 8.54 1.55 -2.89
CA SER A 45 8.39 0.35 -2.05
C SER A 45 9.18 0.47 -0.74
N THR A 46 10.39 1.04 -0.81
CA THR A 46 11.22 1.29 0.38
C THR A 46 10.53 2.24 1.35
N LEU A 47 9.89 3.30 0.86
CA LEU A 47 9.10 4.21 1.67
C LEU A 47 7.91 3.49 2.33
N LEU A 48 7.15 2.71 1.54
CA LEU A 48 6.01 1.95 2.07
C LEU A 48 6.41 0.96 3.17
N LEU A 49 7.56 0.29 3.02
CA LEU A 49 8.09 -0.66 4.02
C LEU A 49 8.49 0.03 5.34
N HIS A 50 8.83 1.32 5.32
CA HIS A 50 9.06 2.10 6.53
C HIS A 50 7.76 2.41 7.28
N LEU A 51 6.63 2.56 6.59
CA LEU A 51 5.35 2.91 7.23
C LEU A 51 4.79 1.79 8.12
N ASN A 52 5.12 0.54 7.82
CA ASN A 52 4.70 -0.62 8.60
C ASN A 52 5.82 -1.16 9.53
N GLY A 53 7.02 -0.55 9.45
CA GLY A 53 8.17 -0.91 10.29
C GLY A 53 8.84 -2.22 9.88
N ILE A 54 8.70 -2.67 8.62
CA ILE A 54 9.54 -3.73 8.03
C ILE A 54 10.95 -3.20 7.85
N LEU A 55 11.11 -2.03 7.22
CA LEU A 55 12.33 -1.25 7.28
C LEU A 55 12.20 -0.18 8.37
N ARG A 56 13.30 0.17 9.02
CA ARG A 56 13.28 1.09 10.16
C ARG A 56 14.42 2.10 10.08
N SER A 57 14.08 3.35 10.38
CA SER A 57 15.02 4.44 10.62
C SER A 57 14.54 5.10 11.91
N ASN A 58 15.25 4.88 13.03
CA ASN A 58 14.80 5.17 14.38
C ASN A 58 14.26 6.61 14.56
N GLY A 59 12.98 6.69 14.98
CA GLY A 59 12.35 7.95 15.39
C GLY A 59 11.96 8.92 14.27
N VAL A 60 12.20 8.55 13.01
CA VAL A 60 12.01 9.40 11.83
C VAL A 60 10.58 9.31 11.29
N VAL A 61 9.92 8.17 11.49
CA VAL A 61 8.53 7.92 11.08
C VAL A 61 7.65 7.75 12.30
N SER A 62 6.52 8.44 12.33
CA SER A 62 5.49 8.24 13.35
C SER A 62 4.14 7.94 12.73
N ILE A 63 3.38 7.07 13.38
CA ILE A 63 2.02 6.64 13.02
C ILE A 63 1.09 7.01 14.17
N LEU A 64 0.03 7.79 13.89
CA LEU A 64 -0.95 8.24 14.89
C LEU A 64 -0.24 8.81 16.15
N GLY A 65 0.77 9.67 15.92
CA GLY A 65 1.56 10.32 16.95
C GLY A 65 2.59 9.44 17.67
N LYS A 66 2.71 8.12 17.35
CA LYS A 66 3.71 7.23 17.96
C LYS A 66 4.86 6.94 17.01
N PRO A 67 6.12 7.04 17.46
CA PRO A 67 7.28 6.69 16.64
C PRO A 67 7.28 5.19 16.33
N ILE A 68 7.81 4.83 15.15
CA ILE A 68 8.08 3.43 14.80
C ILE A 68 9.40 3.02 15.45
N ASP A 69 9.30 2.31 16.56
CA ASP A 69 10.41 1.73 17.33
C ASP A 69 10.05 0.32 17.83
N ASP A 70 10.98 -0.36 18.48
CA ASP A 70 10.76 -1.73 18.96
C ASP A 70 9.59 -1.82 19.95
N LYS A 71 9.33 -0.78 20.74
CA LYS A 71 8.26 -0.76 21.76
C LYS A 71 6.87 -0.63 21.11
N ASN A 72 6.78 0.11 20.01
CA ASN A 72 5.52 0.42 19.35
C ASN A 72 5.25 -0.47 18.13
N LEU A 73 6.20 -1.28 17.66
CA LEU A 73 6.11 -2.00 16.39
C LEU A 73 4.87 -2.89 16.27
N ARG A 74 4.54 -3.65 17.32
CA ARG A 74 3.34 -4.50 17.32
C ARG A 74 2.06 -3.68 17.19
N TRP A 75 2.01 -2.54 17.87
CA TRP A 75 0.88 -1.61 17.78
C TRP A 75 0.81 -0.97 16.37
N VAL A 76 1.94 -0.49 15.82
CA VAL A 76 1.99 0.07 14.46
C VAL A 76 1.44 -0.93 13.44
N ARG A 77 1.92 -2.18 13.46
CA ARG A 77 1.46 -3.25 12.56
C ARG A 77 -0.02 -3.61 12.74
N SER A 78 -0.60 -3.29 13.87
CA SER A 78 -2.04 -3.43 14.07
C SER A 78 -2.86 -2.30 13.44
N LYS A 79 -2.24 -1.16 13.15
CA LYS A 79 -2.86 0.06 12.59
C LYS A 79 -2.57 0.24 11.11
N VAL A 80 -1.42 -0.21 10.65
CA VAL A 80 -0.96 -0.09 9.27
C VAL A 80 -0.93 -1.47 8.62
N GLY A 81 -1.87 -1.71 7.74
CA GLY A 81 -1.91 -2.91 6.91
C GLY A 81 -1.13 -2.70 5.62
N LEU A 82 -0.22 -3.60 5.31
CA LEU A 82 0.58 -3.58 4.09
C LEU A 82 0.17 -4.73 3.17
N VAL A 83 -0.12 -4.39 1.92
CA VAL A 83 -0.38 -5.34 0.83
C VAL A 83 0.80 -5.31 -0.13
N PHE A 84 1.45 -6.44 -0.32
CA PHE A 84 2.60 -6.58 -1.20
C PHE A 84 2.19 -6.58 -2.68
N GLN A 85 3.11 -6.20 -3.55
CA GLN A 85 2.93 -6.19 -5.00
C GLN A 85 2.58 -7.59 -5.53
N ASN A 86 3.36 -8.60 -5.15
CA ASN A 86 3.10 -9.98 -5.49
C ASN A 86 2.29 -10.65 -4.36
N PRO A 87 1.05 -11.09 -4.60
CA PRO A 87 0.24 -11.73 -3.56
C PRO A 87 0.81 -13.07 -3.07
N ASP A 88 1.65 -13.75 -3.87
CA ASP A 88 2.29 -15.00 -3.45
C ASP A 88 3.34 -14.79 -2.34
N ASP A 89 3.84 -13.57 -2.15
CA ASP A 89 4.71 -13.22 -1.01
C ASP A 89 3.91 -13.02 0.30
N GLN A 90 2.59 -13.01 0.22
CA GLN A 90 1.68 -12.76 1.35
C GLN A 90 0.78 -13.95 1.66
N LEU A 91 0.46 -14.77 0.66
CA LEU A 91 -0.44 -15.92 0.76
C LEU A 91 0.41 -17.21 0.82
N PHE A 92 0.52 -17.79 2.01
CA PHE A 92 1.43 -18.91 2.27
C PHE A 92 0.75 -20.10 2.97
N SER A 93 -0.52 -19.95 3.37
CA SER A 93 -1.27 -20.96 4.11
C SER A 93 -1.96 -21.96 3.18
N PRO A 94 -2.35 -23.15 3.68
CA PRO A 94 -3.06 -24.15 2.88
C PRO A 94 -4.42 -23.67 2.38
N THR A 95 -5.12 -22.80 3.14
CA THR A 95 -6.44 -22.29 2.82
C THR A 95 -6.52 -20.78 2.91
N VAL A 96 -7.46 -20.19 2.16
CA VAL A 96 -7.79 -18.78 2.24
C VAL A 96 -8.18 -18.37 3.67
N PHE A 97 -8.95 -19.24 4.38
CA PHE A 97 -9.31 -18.98 5.77
C PHE A 97 -8.06 -18.79 6.64
N ASP A 98 -7.08 -19.68 6.52
CA ASP A 98 -5.87 -19.65 7.35
C ASP A 98 -5.03 -18.39 7.09
N ASP A 99 -4.90 -17.97 5.83
CA ASP A 99 -4.21 -16.72 5.48
C ASP A 99 -4.93 -15.50 6.06
N VAL A 100 -6.26 -15.40 5.90
CA VAL A 100 -7.03 -14.26 6.40
C VAL A 100 -7.13 -14.24 7.93
N ALA A 101 -7.13 -15.42 8.57
CA ALA A 101 -7.17 -15.59 10.02
C ALA A 101 -5.82 -15.29 10.70
N PHE A 102 -4.72 -15.33 9.97
CA PHE A 102 -3.36 -15.20 10.52
C PHE A 102 -3.19 -13.92 11.37
N GLY A 103 -3.63 -12.78 10.84
CA GLY A 103 -3.56 -11.49 11.54
C GLY A 103 -4.38 -11.47 12.84
N PRO A 104 -5.69 -11.76 12.80
CA PRO A 104 -6.55 -11.84 13.98
C PRO A 104 -6.05 -12.81 15.06
N ILE A 105 -5.57 -14.00 14.68
CA ILE A 105 -4.98 -14.98 15.62
C ILE A 105 -3.76 -14.36 16.33
N ASN A 106 -2.85 -13.72 15.60
CA ASN A 106 -1.68 -13.07 16.18
C ASN A 106 -2.02 -11.84 17.05
N LYS A 107 -3.19 -11.23 16.85
CA LYS A 107 -3.74 -10.21 17.75
C LYS A 107 -4.32 -10.79 19.03
N GLY A 108 -4.50 -12.10 19.13
CA GLY A 108 -5.05 -12.79 20.30
C GLY A 108 -6.58 -12.79 20.31
N TYR A 109 -7.24 -12.70 19.16
CA TYR A 109 -8.70 -12.80 19.07
C TYR A 109 -9.16 -14.20 19.44
N SER A 110 -10.33 -14.32 20.06
CA SER A 110 -11.00 -15.60 20.29
C SER A 110 -11.40 -16.25 18.95
N GLU A 111 -11.64 -17.55 18.96
CA GLU A 111 -12.05 -18.27 17.74
C GLU A 111 -13.30 -17.66 17.09
N ALA A 112 -14.28 -17.22 17.89
CA ALA A 112 -15.48 -16.57 17.38
C ALA A 112 -15.17 -15.21 16.70
N GLU A 113 -14.29 -14.40 17.30
CA GLU A 113 -13.85 -13.12 16.72
C GLU A 113 -13.03 -13.34 15.46
N VAL A 114 -12.14 -14.35 15.41
CA VAL A 114 -11.39 -14.73 14.20
C VAL A 114 -12.35 -15.08 13.07
N ARG A 115 -13.32 -15.98 13.30
CA ARG A 115 -14.30 -16.36 12.28
C ARG A 115 -15.11 -15.17 11.77
N ALA A 116 -15.56 -14.30 12.66
CA ALA A 116 -16.28 -13.08 12.31
C ALA A 116 -15.42 -12.11 11.48
N SER A 117 -14.17 -11.92 11.88
CA SER A 117 -13.23 -11.05 11.17
C SER A 117 -12.90 -11.56 9.77
N VAL A 118 -12.69 -12.87 9.62
CA VAL A 118 -12.45 -13.52 8.31
C VAL A 118 -13.68 -13.36 7.41
N ALA A 119 -14.88 -13.70 7.90
CA ALA A 119 -16.10 -13.59 7.12
C ALA A 119 -16.32 -12.15 6.63
N LYS A 120 -16.16 -11.17 7.51
CA LYS A 120 -16.29 -9.73 7.18
C LYS A 120 -15.25 -9.29 6.15
N ALA A 121 -13.99 -9.73 6.30
CA ALA A 121 -12.92 -9.35 5.37
C ALA A 121 -13.13 -9.95 3.97
N LEU A 122 -13.58 -11.20 3.89
CA LEU A 122 -13.91 -11.86 2.63
C LEU A 122 -15.14 -11.24 1.95
N ASP A 123 -16.14 -10.82 2.73
CA ASP A 123 -17.29 -10.10 2.21
C ASP A 123 -16.89 -8.75 1.61
N TRP A 124 -16.03 -7.99 2.29
CA TRP A 124 -15.53 -6.70 1.79
C TRP A 124 -14.82 -6.81 0.45
N VAL A 125 -14.08 -7.89 0.22
CA VAL A 125 -13.35 -8.11 -1.04
C VAL A 125 -14.14 -8.94 -2.07
N GLU A 126 -15.44 -9.22 -1.83
CA GLU A 126 -16.33 -10.00 -2.69
C GLU A 126 -15.83 -11.45 -2.93
N MET A 127 -15.25 -12.07 -1.88
CA MET A 127 -14.70 -13.42 -1.92
C MET A 127 -15.35 -14.36 -0.91
N THR A 128 -16.61 -14.09 -0.53
CA THR A 128 -17.42 -14.97 0.32
C THR A 128 -17.53 -16.37 -0.30
N GLY A 129 -17.34 -17.42 0.50
CA GLY A 129 -17.35 -18.81 0.05
C GLY A 129 -16.01 -19.34 -0.44
N TYR A 130 -14.93 -18.56 -0.34
CA TYR A 130 -13.57 -18.98 -0.73
C TYR A 130 -12.75 -19.56 0.43
N GLU A 131 -13.27 -19.59 1.64
CA GLU A 131 -12.57 -19.93 2.88
C GLU A 131 -11.76 -21.22 2.80
N LYS A 132 -12.34 -22.26 2.16
CA LYS A 132 -11.74 -23.60 2.06
C LYS A 132 -10.87 -23.80 0.81
N ARG A 133 -10.80 -22.80 -0.09
CA ARG A 133 -9.98 -22.90 -1.29
C ARG A 133 -8.50 -22.73 -0.96
N SER A 134 -7.65 -23.39 -1.73
CA SER A 134 -6.21 -23.13 -1.68
C SER A 134 -5.89 -21.86 -2.46
N PRO A 135 -5.10 -20.90 -1.90
CA PRO A 135 -4.67 -19.72 -2.61
C PRO A 135 -3.92 -20.02 -3.92
N HIS A 136 -3.21 -21.15 -3.98
CA HIS A 136 -2.46 -21.56 -5.17
C HIS A 136 -3.34 -21.81 -6.40
N HIS A 137 -4.62 -22.09 -6.21
CA HIS A 137 -5.57 -22.37 -7.30
C HIS A 137 -6.38 -21.14 -7.71
N LEU A 138 -6.07 -19.96 -7.17
CA LEU A 138 -6.75 -18.71 -7.47
C LEU A 138 -6.09 -17.98 -8.64
N SER A 139 -6.89 -17.27 -9.42
CA SER A 139 -6.39 -16.29 -10.40
C SER A 139 -5.63 -15.16 -9.72
N VAL A 140 -4.80 -14.42 -10.45
CA VAL A 140 -4.04 -13.27 -9.90
C VAL A 140 -4.97 -12.23 -9.26
N GLY A 141 -6.11 -11.93 -9.90
CA GLY A 141 -7.10 -10.99 -9.36
C GLY A 141 -7.73 -11.47 -8.05
N GLU A 142 -8.09 -12.77 -7.95
CA GLU A 142 -8.59 -13.37 -6.73
C GLU A 142 -7.53 -13.35 -5.63
N LYS A 143 -6.28 -13.72 -5.94
CA LYS A 143 -5.17 -13.64 -4.98
C LYS A 143 -4.97 -12.22 -4.43
N LYS A 144 -5.01 -11.19 -5.29
CA LYS A 144 -4.89 -9.79 -4.83
C LYS A 144 -6.03 -9.39 -3.90
N ARG A 145 -7.25 -9.81 -4.18
CA ARG A 145 -8.41 -9.59 -3.29
C ARG A 145 -8.22 -10.29 -1.94
N ILE A 146 -7.78 -11.55 -1.94
CA ILE A 146 -7.49 -12.29 -0.70
C ILE A 146 -6.34 -11.64 0.07
N ALA A 147 -5.26 -11.19 -0.59
CA ALA A 147 -4.17 -10.46 0.06
C ALA A 147 -4.67 -9.18 0.75
N ILE A 148 -5.60 -8.45 0.13
CA ILE A 148 -6.26 -7.31 0.79
C ILE A 148 -7.10 -7.79 1.98
N ALA A 149 -7.84 -8.90 1.87
CA ALA A 149 -8.65 -9.46 2.96
C ALA A 149 -7.79 -9.84 4.18
N THR A 150 -6.57 -10.39 4.00
CA THR A 150 -5.67 -10.71 5.12
C THR A 150 -5.33 -9.48 5.97
N VAL A 151 -5.29 -8.32 5.33
CA VAL A 151 -5.03 -7.04 6.00
C VAL A 151 -6.31 -6.47 6.62
N LEU A 152 -7.42 -6.49 5.89
CA LEU A 152 -8.71 -5.96 6.35
C LEU A 152 -9.27 -6.71 7.55
N SER A 153 -8.96 -8.01 7.71
CA SER A 153 -9.35 -8.82 8.86
C SER A 153 -8.85 -8.26 10.19
N MET A 154 -7.77 -7.48 10.16
CA MET A 154 -7.21 -6.79 11.33
C MET A 154 -7.84 -5.43 11.61
N SER A 155 -8.75 -4.95 10.76
CA SER A 155 -9.37 -3.61 10.83
C SER A 155 -8.33 -2.49 10.95
N PRO A 156 -7.42 -2.32 9.99
CA PRO A 156 -6.38 -1.28 10.03
C PRO A 156 -7.00 0.11 9.85
N GLU A 157 -6.31 1.14 10.35
CA GLU A 157 -6.66 2.56 10.12
C GLU A 157 -6.01 3.11 8.85
N ILE A 158 -4.93 2.46 8.40
CA ILE A 158 -4.14 2.84 7.23
C ILE A 158 -3.92 1.59 6.38
N LEU A 159 -4.26 1.67 5.11
CA LEU A 159 -3.96 0.66 4.10
C LEU A 159 -2.82 1.15 3.21
N VAL A 160 -1.74 0.40 3.17
CA VAL A 160 -0.59 0.63 2.32
C VAL A 160 -0.55 -0.45 1.25
N SER A 161 -0.48 -0.09 -0.02
CA SER A 161 -0.45 -1.06 -1.12
C SER A 161 0.65 -0.72 -2.12
N ASP A 162 1.46 -1.71 -2.44
CA ASP A 162 2.48 -1.60 -3.48
C ASP A 162 1.96 -2.25 -4.76
N GLU A 163 1.80 -1.46 -5.83
CA GLU A 163 1.33 -1.88 -7.15
C GLU A 163 0.09 -2.80 -7.12
N PRO A 164 -1.03 -2.38 -6.50
CA PRO A 164 -2.16 -3.26 -6.25
C PRO A 164 -2.81 -3.82 -7.52
N ALA A 165 -2.77 -3.09 -8.64
CA ALA A 165 -3.39 -3.50 -9.89
C ALA A 165 -2.41 -4.08 -10.93
N SER A 166 -1.13 -4.27 -10.57
CA SER A 166 -0.15 -4.86 -11.48
C SER A 166 -0.56 -6.27 -11.93
N ASN A 167 -0.32 -6.59 -13.20
CA ASN A 167 -0.62 -7.90 -13.80
C ASN A 167 -2.11 -8.29 -13.81
N LEU A 168 -3.03 -7.33 -13.67
CA LEU A 168 -4.45 -7.56 -13.83
C LEU A 168 -4.91 -7.25 -15.25
N ASP A 169 -5.86 -8.03 -15.75
CA ASP A 169 -6.62 -7.65 -16.94
C ASP A 169 -7.47 -6.39 -16.66
N PRO A 170 -7.90 -5.65 -17.70
CA PRO A 170 -8.64 -4.39 -17.53
C PRO A 170 -9.90 -4.52 -16.66
N LYS A 171 -10.67 -5.60 -16.80
CA LYS A 171 -11.89 -5.82 -16.01
C LYS A 171 -11.57 -6.01 -14.52
N SER A 172 -10.60 -6.86 -14.23
CA SER A 172 -10.13 -7.13 -12.86
C SER A 172 -9.52 -5.88 -12.22
N LYS A 173 -8.75 -5.08 -12.98
CA LYS A 173 -8.21 -3.78 -12.55
C LYS A 173 -9.31 -2.83 -12.10
N TRP A 174 -10.31 -2.57 -12.95
CA TRP A 174 -11.40 -1.65 -12.62
C TRP A 174 -12.26 -2.15 -11.47
N SER A 175 -12.47 -3.46 -11.38
CA SER A 175 -13.17 -4.07 -10.25
C SER A 175 -12.40 -3.87 -8.93
N LEU A 176 -11.07 -4.00 -8.95
CA LEU A 176 -10.22 -3.75 -7.78
C LEU A 176 -10.20 -2.25 -7.39
N ILE A 177 -10.14 -1.34 -8.37
CA ILE A 177 -10.24 0.10 -8.12
C ILE A 177 -11.58 0.43 -7.46
N GLY A 178 -12.68 -0.14 -7.95
CA GLY A 178 -14.01 0.00 -7.36
C GLY A 178 -14.02 -0.44 -5.90
N LEU A 179 -13.46 -1.61 -5.60
CA LEU A 179 -13.30 -2.10 -4.23
C LEU A 179 -12.50 -1.12 -3.35
N LEU A 180 -11.31 -0.71 -3.80
CA LEU A 180 -10.46 0.20 -3.02
C LEU A 180 -11.14 1.56 -2.73
N LYS A 181 -12.02 2.04 -3.62
CA LYS A 181 -12.82 3.26 -3.39
C LYS A 181 -13.79 3.12 -2.23
N THR A 182 -14.36 1.94 -2.02
CA THR A 182 -15.35 1.72 -0.94
C THR A 182 -14.73 1.61 0.45
N LEU A 183 -13.41 1.36 0.54
CA LEU A 183 -12.71 1.20 1.81
C LEU A 183 -12.58 2.56 2.52
N PRO A 184 -13.01 2.69 3.79
CA PRO A 184 -13.12 3.98 4.47
C PRO A 184 -11.81 4.51 5.08
N MET A 185 -10.76 3.65 5.17
CA MET A 185 -9.50 4.03 5.81
C MET A 185 -8.64 4.92 4.91
N THR A 186 -7.62 5.54 5.50
CA THR A 186 -6.55 6.22 4.76
C THR A 186 -5.80 5.22 3.88
N LYS A 187 -5.53 5.58 2.64
CA LYS A 187 -4.86 4.70 1.68
C LYS A 187 -3.60 5.33 1.12
N LEU A 188 -2.53 4.56 1.08
CA LEU A 188 -1.24 4.92 0.51
C LEU A 188 -0.90 3.91 -0.57
N ILE A 189 -0.78 4.34 -1.80
CA ILE A 189 -0.68 3.46 -2.97
C ILE A 189 0.54 3.84 -3.78
N ALA A 190 1.54 2.96 -3.85
CA ALA A 190 2.58 3.10 -4.86
C ALA A 190 2.06 2.50 -6.17
N SER A 191 2.16 3.25 -7.25
CA SER A 191 1.79 2.77 -8.58
C SER A 191 2.48 3.55 -9.69
N HIS A 192 2.73 2.86 -10.82
CA HIS A 192 3.09 3.46 -12.10
C HIS A 192 1.87 3.60 -13.03
N ASP A 193 0.71 3.06 -12.65
CA ASP A 193 -0.54 3.12 -13.40
C ASP A 193 -1.26 4.45 -13.11
N LEU A 194 -1.06 5.43 -14.01
CA LEU A 194 -1.65 6.77 -13.86
C LEU A 194 -3.18 6.77 -13.95
N GLU A 195 -3.79 5.80 -14.65
CA GLU A 195 -5.27 5.67 -14.69
C GLU A 195 -5.81 5.26 -13.32
N LEU A 196 -5.15 4.30 -12.65
CA LEU A 196 -5.48 3.93 -11.27
C LEU A 196 -5.32 5.13 -10.33
N VAL A 197 -4.19 5.84 -10.45
CA VAL A 197 -3.89 7.02 -9.63
C VAL A 197 -4.97 8.08 -9.79
N GLN A 198 -5.31 8.43 -11.04
CA GLN A 198 -6.36 9.40 -11.35
C GLN A 198 -7.74 8.97 -10.83
N ALA A 199 -8.04 7.67 -10.94
CA ALA A 199 -9.34 7.15 -10.55
C ALA A 199 -9.53 7.08 -9.02
N LEU A 200 -8.45 6.90 -8.24
CA LEU A 200 -8.53 6.52 -6.82
C LEU A 200 -7.98 7.58 -5.88
N CYS A 201 -6.91 8.31 -6.25
CA CYS A 201 -6.15 9.15 -5.36
C CYS A 201 -6.51 10.63 -5.51
N GLN A 202 -6.60 11.37 -4.40
CA GLN A 202 -6.82 12.82 -4.41
C GLN A 202 -5.51 13.60 -4.39
N ARG A 203 -4.44 13.01 -3.86
CA ARG A 203 -3.11 13.60 -3.74
C ARG A 203 -2.08 12.65 -4.33
N THR A 204 -1.10 13.22 -5.01
CA THR A 204 -0.01 12.48 -5.64
C THR A 204 1.32 13.07 -5.22
N VAL A 205 2.22 12.18 -4.81
CA VAL A 205 3.61 12.47 -4.45
C VAL A 205 4.51 11.80 -5.47
N ILE A 206 5.37 12.59 -6.13
CA ILE A 206 6.38 12.06 -7.05
C ILE A 206 7.66 11.81 -6.27
N LEU A 207 8.17 10.58 -6.37
CA LEU A 207 9.48 10.18 -5.87
C LEU A 207 10.44 10.00 -7.05
N ASP A 208 11.65 10.56 -6.93
CA ASP A 208 12.76 10.30 -7.83
C ASP A 208 14.08 10.32 -7.07
N GLY A 209 14.98 9.37 -7.37
CA GLY A 209 16.26 9.25 -6.68
C GLY A 209 16.15 9.22 -5.15
N GLY A 210 15.08 8.64 -4.60
CA GLY A 210 14.84 8.58 -3.17
C GLY A 210 14.35 9.87 -2.52
N ARG A 211 13.96 10.88 -3.31
CA ARG A 211 13.50 12.20 -2.84
C ARG A 211 12.06 12.46 -3.26
N VAL A 212 11.34 13.23 -2.47
CA VAL A 212 10.07 13.82 -2.92
C VAL A 212 10.41 15.01 -3.81
N VAL A 213 10.00 14.95 -5.08
CA VAL A 213 10.26 16.01 -6.08
C VAL A 213 9.02 16.81 -6.42
N ALA A 214 7.83 16.24 -6.18
CA ALA A 214 6.57 16.97 -6.26
C ALA A 214 5.54 16.36 -5.29
N ASP A 215 4.61 17.18 -4.80
CA ASP A 215 3.54 16.80 -3.88
C ASP A 215 2.35 17.75 -4.09
N GLY A 216 1.20 17.22 -4.48
CA GLY A 216 0.05 18.07 -4.79
C GLY A 216 -1.22 17.29 -5.12
N ALA A 217 -2.27 18.03 -5.50
CA ALA A 217 -3.51 17.42 -5.98
C ALA A 217 -3.23 16.55 -7.22
N THR A 218 -3.80 15.35 -7.24
CA THR A 218 -3.59 14.39 -8.34
C THR A 218 -3.91 15.01 -9.71
N GLU A 219 -5.02 15.74 -9.82
CA GLU A 219 -5.41 16.40 -11.06
C GLU A 219 -4.32 17.38 -11.56
N SER A 220 -3.75 18.18 -10.66
CA SER A 220 -2.69 19.14 -11.02
C SER A 220 -1.39 18.46 -11.42
N ILE A 221 -0.99 17.42 -10.68
CA ILE A 221 0.24 16.66 -10.99
C ILE A 221 0.10 15.93 -12.32
N LEU A 222 -1.03 15.28 -12.59
CA LEU A 222 -1.22 14.53 -13.83
C LEU A 222 -1.48 15.42 -15.05
N ALA A 223 -1.91 16.66 -14.87
CA ALA A 223 -2.03 17.63 -15.94
C ALA A 223 -0.70 18.27 -16.35
N ASP A 224 0.33 18.19 -15.50
CA ASP A 224 1.66 18.74 -15.77
C ASP A 224 2.50 17.74 -16.58
N VAL A 225 2.24 17.67 -17.89
CA VAL A 225 2.95 16.78 -18.81
C VAL A 225 4.48 17.00 -18.78
N PRO A 226 5.00 18.25 -18.80
CA PRO A 226 6.44 18.49 -18.64
C PRO A 226 7.02 17.87 -17.37
N LEU A 227 6.32 17.96 -16.24
CA LEU A 227 6.72 17.34 -14.97
C LEU A 227 6.78 15.81 -15.13
N LEU A 228 5.74 15.19 -15.70
CA LEU A 228 5.70 13.73 -15.89
C LEU A 228 6.81 13.25 -16.81
N VAL A 229 7.10 13.98 -17.89
CA VAL A 229 8.21 13.67 -18.82
C VAL A 229 9.56 13.78 -18.10
N ALA A 230 9.79 14.86 -17.34
CA ALA A 230 11.04 15.08 -16.61
C ALA A 230 11.39 13.93 -15.64
N TYR A 231 10.38 13.25 -15.10
CA TYR A 231 10.56 12.12 -14.18
C TYR A 231 10.20 10.76 -14.79
N GLY A 232 10.18 10.64 -16.13
CA GLY A 232 10.05 9.36 -16.85
C GLY A 232 8.69 8.67 -16.69
N MET A 233 7.63 9.44 -16.44
CA MET A 233 6.26 8.94 -16.26
C MET A 233 5.35 9.22 -17.45
N ALA A 234 5.84 9.97 -18.44
CA ALA A 234 5.22 10.16 -19.75
C ALA A 234 6.30 10.06 -20.82
N PRO A 235 5.97 9.61 -22.05
CA PRO A 235 6.94 9.54 -23.15
C PRO A 235 7.40 10.94 -23.55
N THR A 236 8.65 11.04 -23.98
CA THR A 236 9.18 12.23 -24.67
C THR A 236 8.72 12.26 -26.14
N GLU A 237 8.83 13.39 -26.81
CA GLU A 237 8.54 13.46 -28.26
C GLU A 237 9.41 12.46 -29.05
N SER A 238 10.67 12.24 -28.64
CA SER A 238 11.58 11.28 -29.27
C SER A 238 11.23 9.81 -29.00
N ASP A 239 10.41 9.50 -28.02
CA ASP A 239 9.96 8.12 -27.74
C ASP A 239 8.76 7.72 -28.62
N LEU A 240 8.16 8.70 -29.33
CA LEU A 240 6.96 8.53 -30.16
C LEU A 240 7.28 8.45 -31.66
N GLU A 241 8.56 8.68 -32.06
CA GLU A 241 9.10 8.53 -33.41
C GLU A 241 9.72 7.13 -33.62
#